data_dbc61296bcab030559f581067b3a89d5
#
_entry.id   dbc61296bcab030559f581067b3a89d5
#
_cell.length_a   1.000
_cell.length_b   1.000
_cell.length_c   1.000
_cell.angle_alpha   90.00
_cell.angle_beta   90.00
_cell.angle_gamma   90.00
#
_symmetry.space_group_name_H-M   'P 1'
#
loop_
_entity.id
_entity.type
_entity.pdbx_description
1 polymer ?
#
loop_
_entity_poly.entity_id
_entity_poly.type
_entity_poly.pdbx_seq_one_letter_code
_entity_poly.pdbx_strand_id
1 'polypeptide(L)'
;MKIRIATRKSPLALFQAEYVANQIKQLDQKIEVELMPMSSEGDLTDKPLHQIGGKGLFIKTLESALLNNSADIAVHSLKDVPAKLDKNFKIISVFERAAASDILLTKKGTSFKSMPEGSIIGTSSPRRKAQIKILRPDLNTISVRGNIATRIKKLHDNHFDGLIIAKAAMERLNLSFENTYEFSYQEMLPAASQGFIGIECISSNKDLIKMLDSISSEKNMVLAEAERSFVAQLNGSCLSPIAIYCREESSHVLVSAKALSQNGDKQIFKEIISSHASINEDIRSLAKEFISKGADKLILS
;
A
#
# COMPACT_ATOMS: atom_id res chain seq x y z
N MET A 1 -18.12 26.30 2.10
CA MET A 1 -17.49 25.57 0.99
C MET A 1 -17.87 24.11 1.12
N LYS A 2 -18.10 23.40 0.01
CA LYS A 2 -18.40 21.94 0.04
C LYS A 2 -17.25 21.19 -0.63
N ILE A 3 -16.79 20.07 -0.01
CA ILE A 3 -15.76 19.17 -0.54
C ILE A 3 -16.35 17.78 -0.67
N ARG A 4 -16.30 17.22 -1.89
CA ARG A 4 -16.78 15.89 -2.23
C ARG A 4 -15.60 14.93 -2.29
N ILE A 5 -15.65 13.88 -1.47
CA ILE A 5 -14.59 12.88 -1.33
C ILE A 5 -14.98 11.60 -2.06
N ALA A 6 -14.34 11.32 -3.20
CA ALA A 6 -14.45 10.02 -3.84
C ALA A 6 -13.71 8.96 -3.03
N THR A 7 -14.36 7.84 -2.76
CA THR A 7 -13.78 6.70 -2.03
C THR A 7 -14.40 5.39 -2.49
N ARG A 8 -13.74 4.26 -2.22
CA ARG A 8 -14.33 2.93 -2.48
C ARG A 8 -15.35 2.58 -1.40
N LYS A 9 -16.28 1.67 -1.72
CA LYS A 9 -17.32 1.20 -0.78
C LYS A 9 -16.82 0.24 0.30
N SER A 10 -15.54 -0.18 0.27
CA SER A 10 -15.03 -1.12 1.28
C SER A 10 -14.95 -0.45 2.67
N PRO A 11 -15.20 -1.19 3.77
CA PRO A 11 -15.15 -0.62 5.11
C PRO A 11 -13.84 0.12 5.42
N LEU A 12 -12.68 -0.41 4.96
CA LEU A 12 -11.40 0.25 5.14
C LEU A 12 -11.30 1.59 4.38
N ALA A 13 -11.82 1.64 3.16
CA ALA A 13 -11.79 2.87 2.38
C ALA A 13 -12.73 3.94 2.96
N LEU A 14 -13.90 3.53 3.45
CA LEU A 14 -14.83 4.43 4.15
C LEU A 14 -14.20 5.00 5.42
N PHE A 15 -13.60 4.15 6.27
CA PHE A 15 -12.85 4.61 7.44
C PHE A 15 -11.79 5.67 7.06
N GLN A 16 -11.02 5.42 6.00
CA GLN A 16 -9.98 6.36 5.55
C GLN A 16 -10.57 7.68 5.06
N ALA A 17 -11.68 7.64 4.34
CA ALA A 17 -12.38 8.83 3.87
C ALA A 17 -13.00 9.63 5.01
N GLU A 18 -13.58 8.96 6.00
CA GLU A 18 -14.11 9.59 7.23
C GLU A 18 -12.99 10.24 8.05
N TYR A 19 -11.84 9.58 8.18
CA TYR A 19 -10.66 10.15 8.82
C TYR A 19 -10.24 11.45 8.14
N VAL A 20 -10.13 11.45 6.81
CA VAL A 20 -9.78 12.65 6.02
C VAL A 20 -10.87 13.73 6.16
N ALA A 21 -12.14 13.36 6.11
CA ALA A 21 -13.26 14.29 6.29
C ALA A 21 -13.17 15.02 7.65
N ASN A 22 -12.81 14.29 8.70
CA ASN A 22 -12.63 14.88 10.04
C ASN A 22 -11.43 15.83 10.08
N GLN A 23 -10.30 15.51 9.42
CA GLN A 23 -9.16 16.41 9.33
C GLN A 23 -9.52 17.71 8.58
N ILE A 24 -10.26 17.62 7.49
CA ILE A 24 -10.73 18.78 6.72
C ILE A 24 -11.67 19.66 7.58
N LYS A 25 -12.60 19.07 8.31
CA LYS A 25 -13.51 19.82 9.21
C LYS A 25 -12.79 20.50 10.36
N GLN A 26 -11.63 19.99 10.78
CA GLN A 26 -10.79 20.66 11.79
C GLN A 26 -10.10 21.93 11.26
N LEU A 27 -9.87 22.06 9.95
CA LEU A 27 -9.36 23.29 9.35
C LEU A 27 -10.38 24.43 9.42
N ASP A 28 -11.63 24.15 9.07
CA ASP A 28 -12.74 25.09 9.15
C ASP A 28 -14.06 24.31 9.28
N GLN A 29 -14.74 24.49 10.40
CA GLN A 29 -16.04 23.84 10.68
C GLN A 29 -17.15 24.23 9.68
N LYS A 30 -16.97 25.30 8.91
CA LYS A 30 -17.92 25.72 7.85
C LYS A 30 -17.76 24.92 6.57
N ILE A 31 -16.72 24.06 6.46
CA ILE A 31 -16.56 23.19 5.31
C ILE A 31 -17.53 22.01 5.44
N GLU A 32 -18.46 21.92 4.51
CA GLU A 32 -19.31 20.75 4.34
C GLU A 32 -18.51 19.65 3.61
N VAL A 33 -18.46 18.46 4.17
CA VAL A 33 -17.77 17.32 3.53
C VAL A 33 -18.81 16.25 3.20
N GLU A 34 -18.84 15.85 1.92
CA GLU A 34 -19.67 14.77 1.41
C GLU A 34 -18.83 13.58 0.98
N LEU A 35 -19.11 12.39 1.49
CA LEU A 35 -18.48 11.16 1.04
C LEU A 35 -19.23 10.60 -0.17
N MET A 36 -18.51 10.21 -1.21
CA MET A 36 -19.02 9.61 -2.43
C MET A 36 -18.49 8.19 -2.61
N PRO A 37 -19.11 7.16 -1.97
CA PRO A 37 -18.68 5.79 -2.07
C PRO A 37 -18.97 5.21 -3.46
N MET A 38 -17.92 4.76 -4.16
CA MET A 38 -17.99 4.24 -5.52
C MET A 38 -17.59 2.76 -5.57
N SER A 39 -18.20 2.00 -6.48
CA SER A 39 -17.78 0.64 -6.81
C SER A 39 -16.77 0.70 -7.94
N SER A 40 -15.58 0.12 -7.76
CA SER A 40 -14.60 0.00 -8.83
C SER A 40 -14.81 -1.31 -9.62
N GLU A 41 -14.34 -1.35 -10.87
CA GLU A 41 -14.36 -2.59 -11.66
C GLU A 41 -13.63 -3.74 -10.95
N GLY A 42 -12.58 -3.42 -10.19
CA GLY A 42 -11.84 -4.38 -9.39
C GLY A 42 -12.64 -4.97 -8.21
N ASP A 43 -13.69 -4.28 -7.76
CA ASP A 43 -14.59 -4.77 -6.71
C ASP A 43 -15.69 -5.69 -7.27
N LEU A 44 -16.00 -5.60 -8.56
CA LEU A 44 -17.09 -6.32 -9.24
C LEU A 44 -16.67 -7.66 -9.85
N THR A 45 -15.39 -8.01 -9.81
CA THR A 45 -14.88 -9.23 -10.47
C THR A 45 -14.00 -10.06 -9.55
N ASP A 46 -14.18 -11.38 -9.62
CA ASP A 46 -13.34 -12.36 -8.93
C ASP A 46 -12.10 -12.79 -9.76
N LYS A 47 -11.98 -12.34 -11.02
CA LYS A 47 -10.84 -12.69 -11.88
C LYS A 47 -9.53 -12.12 -11.29
N PRO A 48 -8.39 -12.82 -11.44
CA PRO A 48 -7.08 -12.32 -11.00
C PRO A 48 -6.76 -10.94 -11.60
N LEU A 49 -6.19 -10.02 -10.80
CA LEU A 49 -5.93 -8.63 -11.22
C LEU A 49 -5.10 -8.52 -12.51
N HIS A 50 -4.15 -9.43 -12.73
CA HIS A 50 -3.32 -9.45 -13.94
C HIS A 50 -4.11 -9.77 -15.21
N GLN A 51 -5.27 -10.43 -15.11
CA GLN A 51 -6.12 -10.78 -16.27
C GLN A 51 -7.09 -9.66 -16.66
N ILE A 52 -7.29 -8.64 -15.81
CA ILE A 52 -8.28 -7.58 -16.00
C ILE A 52 -7.63 -6.23 -16.37
N GLY A 53 -6.35 -6.24 -16.82
CA GLY A 53 -5.63 -5.02 -17.13
C GLY A 53 -4.91 -4.36 -15.94
N GLY A 54 -4.86 -5.01 -14.80
CA GLY A 54 -3.94 -4.93 -13.64
C GLY A 54 -3.61 -3.58 -13.01
N LYS A 55 -3.32 -2.55 -13.76
CA LYS A 55 -2.84 -1.26 -13.24
C LYS A 55 -4.00 -0.30 -13.00
N GLY A 56 -4.19 0.13 -11.74
CA GLY A 56 -5.11 1.22 -11.42
C GLY A 56 -6.61 0.90 -11.46
N LEU A 57 -7.04 -0.36 -11.56
CA LEU A 57 -8.47 -0.73 -11.65
C LEU A 57 -9.32 -0.16 -10.51
N PHE A 58 -8.74 -0.05 -9.31
CA PHE A 58 -9.43 0.50 -8.14
C PHE A 58 -9.43 2.03 -8.10
N ILE A 59 -8.63 2.67 -8.93
CA ILE A 59 -8.37 4.11 -8.91
C ILE A 59 -9.09 4.80 -10.05
N LYS A 60 -9.17 4.18 -11.23
CA LYS A 60 -9.78 4.77 -12.43
C LYS A 60 -11.18 5.36 -12.22
N THR A 61 -12.03 4.69 -11.45
CA THR A 61 -13.36 5.19 -11.14
C THR A 61 -13.31 6.48 -10.32
N LEU A 62 -12.38 6.56 -9.36
CA LEU A 62 -12.17 7.75 -8.52
C LEU A 62 -11.53 8.88 -9.33
N GLU A 63 -10.51 8.57 -10.13
CA GLU A 63 -9.88 9.53 -11.06
C GLU A 63 -10.89 10.07 -12.09
N SER A 64 -11.79 9.22 -12.61
CA SER A 64 -12.87 9.67 -13.50
C SER A 64 -13.82 10.63 -12.79
N ALA A 65 -14.12 10.41 -11.50
CA ALA A 65 -14.94 11.34 -10.72
C ALA A 65 -14.24 12.69 -10.50
N LEU A 66 -12.91 12.70 -10.36
CA LEU A 66 -12.12 13.95 -10.31
C LEU A 66 -12.14 14.68 -11.65
N LEU A 67 -11.94 13.96 -12.77
CA LEU A 67 -11.89 14.55 -14.12
C LEU A 67 -13.22 15.15 -14.57
N ASN A 68 -14.33 14.53 -14.23
CA ASN A 68 -15.67 15.02 -14.57
C ASN A 68 -16.27 15.97 -13.51
N ASN A 69 -15.46 16.41 -12.55
CA ASN A 69 -15.86 17.29 -11.45
C ASN A 69 -17.04 16.77 -10.61
N SER A 70 -17.29 15.46 -10.54
CA SER A 70 -18.26 14.89 -9.60
C SER A 70 -17.69 14.74 -8.19
N ALA A 71 -16.37 14.69 -8.05
CA ALA A 71 -15.65 14.76 -6.77
C ALA A 71 -14.52 15.78 -6.85
N ASP A 72 -14.09 16.29 -5.70
CA ASP A 72 -13.03 17.29 -5.57
C ASP A 72 -11.70 16.65 -5.19
N ILE A 73 -11.76 15.60 -4.36
CA ILE A 73 -10.61 14.78 -3.95
C ILE A 73 -10.95 13.30 -3.94
N ALA A 74 -9.92 12.47 -4.03
CA ALA A 74 -10.02 11.02 -3.80
C ALA A 74 -9.12 10.61 -2.62
N VAL A 75 -9.60 9.68 -1.80
CA VAL A 75 -8.87 9.16 -0.63
C VAL A 75 -8.48 7.71 -0.86
N HIS A 76 -7.20 7.40 -0.61
CA HIS A 76 -6.60 6.11 -0.90
C HIS A 76 -5.76 5.56 0.27
N SER A 77 -5.71 4.23 0.38
CA SER A 77 -4.50 3.58 0.89
C SER A 77 -3.37 3.85 -0.10
N LEU A 78 -2.36 4.61 0.27
CA LEU A 78 -1.39 5.16 -0.69
C LEU A 78 -0.60 4.08 -1.44
N LYS A 79 -0.39 2.91 -0.83
CA LYS A 79 0.26 1.76 -1.47
C LYS A 79 -0.49 1.20 -2.70
N ASP A 80 -1.79 1.49 -2.81
CA ASP A 80 -2.63 1.01 -3.91
C ASP A 80 -2.64 2.00 -5.09
N VAL A 81 -2.10 3.21 -4.88
CA VAL A 81 -1.95 4.25 -5.91
C VAL A 81 -0.73 3.95 -6.78
N PRO A 82 -0.82 3.96 -8.12
CA PRO A 82 0.31 3.76 -9.01
C PRO A 82 1.49 4.67 -8.63
N ALA A 83 2.70 4.13 -8.63
CA ALA A 83 3.90 4.90 -8.29
C ALA A 83 4.11 6.07 -9.26
N LYS A 84 3.74 5.88 -10.54
CA LYS A 84 3.71 6.93 -11.56
C LYS A 84 2.25 7.30 -11.84
N LEU A 85 1.85 8.48 -11.42
CA LEU A 85 0.53 9.05 -11.70
C LEU A 85 0.45 9.64 -13.11
N ASP A 86 -0.77 9.73 -13.64
CA ASP A 86 -1.04 10.58 -14.78
C ASP A 86 -0.82 12.06 -14.40
N LYS A 87 -0.37 12.88 -15.35
CA LYS A 87 -0.04 14.30 -15.15
C LYS A 87 -1.21 15.15 -14.68
N ASN A 88 -2.44 14.69 -14.90
CA ASN A 88 -3.65 15.36 -14.45
C ASN A 88 -3.87 15.28 -12.95
N PHE A 89 -3.20 14.35 -12.26
CA PHE A 89 -3.41 14.08 -10.84
C PHE A 89 -2.16 14.34 -10.01
N LYS A 90 -2.38 14.63 -8.75
CA LYS A 90 -1.33 14.81 -7.75
C LYS A 90 -1.78 14.27 -6.40
N ILE A 91 -0.88 13.59 -5.69
CA ILE A 91 -1.02 13.36 -4.26
C ILE A 91 -0.64 14.66 -3.56
N ILE A 92 -1.55 15.19 -2.77
CA ILE A 92 -1.42 16.52 -2.15
C ILE A 92 -1.27 16.48 -0.65
N SER A 93 -1.68 15.41 0.00
CA SER A 93 -1.54 15.24 1.43
C SER A 93 -1.28 13.78 1.77
N VAL A 94 -0.38 13.58 2.73
CA VAL A 94 -0.09 12.28 3.34
C VAL A 94 -0.12 12.46 4.85
N PHE A 95 -0.87 11.60 5.52
CA PHE A 95 -1.05 11.64 6.97
C PHE A 95 -0.02 10.80 7.69
N GLU A 96 -0.07 10.83 9.04
CA GLU A 96 0.77 9.98 9.88
C GLU A 96 0.69 8.51 9.47
N ARG A 97 1.86 7.88 9.44
CA ARG A 97 2.00 6.48 9.02
C ARG A 97 1.49 5.54 10.11
N ALA A 98 0.45 4.79 9.83
CA ALA A 98 0.09 3.64 10.66
C ALA A 98 1.11 2.50 10.46
N ALA A 99 1.02 1.43 11.27
CA ALA A 99 1.94 0.30 11.19
C ALA A 99 2.19 -0.18 9.76
N ALA A 100 3.45 -0.13 9.32
CA ALA A 100 3.85 -0.57 7.97
C ALA A 100 4.00 -2.09 7.86
N SER A 101 4.06 -2.82 8.99
CA SER A 101 4.26 -4.26 9.04
C SER A 101 3.11 -5.05 8.40
N ASP A 102 3.43 -6.27 8.03
CA ASP A 102 2.46 -7.30 7.67
C ASP A 102 2.25 -8.23 8.87
N ILE A 103 1.03 -8.77 8.99
CA ILE A 103 0.69 -9.78 9.99
C ILE A 103 0.13 -11.02 9.33
N LEU A 104 0.44 -12.17 9.90
CA LEU A 104 -0.16 -13.47 9.58
C LEU A 104 -1.25 -13.76 10.62
N LEU A 105 -2.44 -14.07 10.15
CA LEU A 105 -3.54 -14.59 10.94
C LEU A 105 -3.59 -16.11 10.77
N THR A 106 -3.69 -16.87 11.88
CA THR A 106 -3.85 -18.34 11.86
C THR A 106 -4.92 -18.78 12.83
N LYS A 107 -5.64 -19.85 12.53
CA LYS A 107 -6.69 -20.38 13.42
C LYS A 107 -6.15 -21.08 14.67
N LYS A 108 -5.00 -21.73 14.56
CA LYS A 108 -4.52 -22.71 15.54
C LYS A 108 -3.41 -22.18 16.45
N GLY A 109 -3.23 -20.88 16.57
CA GLY A 109 -2.14 -20.32 17.38
C GLY A 109 -0.74 -20.67 16.88
N THR A 110 -0.65 -21.09 15.62
CA THR A 110 0.61 -21.50 15.00
C THR A 110 1.37 -20.26 14.56
N SER A 111 2.58 -20.09 15.06
CA SER A 111 3.45 -19.01 14.54
C SER A 111 3.90 -19.33 13.12
N PHE A 112 4.31 -18.31 12.36
CA PHE A 112 4.86 -18.51 11.02
C PHE A 112 5.99 -19.55 11.00
N LYS A 113 6.85 -19.54 12.03
CA LYS A 113 8.00 -20.44 12.15
C LYS A 113 7.61 -21.90 12.40
N SER A 114 6.47 -22.14 13.08
CA SER A 114 6.00 -23.48 13.44
C SER A 114 4.86 -24.00 12.56
N MET A 115 4.51 -23.30 11.47
CA MET A 115 3.52 -23.80 10.51
C MET A 115 4.00 -25.13 9.92
N PRO A 116 3.12 -26.17 9.82
CA PRO A 116 3.45 -27.42 9.16
C PRO A 116 3.92 -27.21 7.71
N GLU A 117 4.82 -28.08 7.25
CA GLU A 117 5.22 -28.13 5.84
C GLU A 117 3.99 -28.33 4.95
N GLY A 118 3.98 -27.67 3.79
CA GLY A 118 2.86 -27.73 2.85
C GLY A 118 1.68 -26.82 3.20
N SER A 119 1.67 -26.16 4.39
CA SER A 119 0.59 -25.24 4.77
C SER A 119 0.38 -24.16 3.72
N ILE A 120 -0.88 -23.78 3.55
CA ILE A 120 -1.31 -22.82 2.52
C ILE A 120 -1.52 -21.44 3.13
N ILE A 121 -0.84 -20.43 2.59
CA ILE A 121 -0.99 -19.02 2.97
C ILE A 121 -1.79 -18.24 1.92
N GLY A 122 -2.87 -17.62 2.35
CA GLY A 122 -3.71 -16.75 1.52
C GLY A 122 -3.07 -15.37 1.32
N THR A 123 -2.66 -15.04 0.10
CA THR A 123 -2.20 -13.69 -0.28
C THR A 123 -2.24 -13.51 -1.79
N SER A 124 -2.68 -12.34 -2.27
CA SER A 124 -2.61 -11.97 -3.69
C SER A 124 -1.43 -11.04 -4.00
N SER A 125 -0.59 -10.70 -3.00
CA SER A 125 0.55 -9.82 -3.18
C SER A 125 1.78 -10.58 -3.69
N PRO A 126 2.31 -10.27 -4.89
CA PRO A 126 3.55 -10.88 -5.37
C PRO A 126 4.73 -10.65 -4.42
N ARG A 127 4.83 -9.45 -3.84
CA ARG A 127 5.84 -9.11 -2.82
C ARG A 127 5.81 -10.07 -1.62
N ARG A 128 4.61 -10.34 -1.09
CA ARG A 128 4.46 -11.27 0.05
C ARG A 128 4.78 -12.70 -0.37
N LYS A 129 4.26 -13.13 -1.52
CA LYS A 129 4.53 -14.48 -2.07
C LYS A 129 6.01 -14.75 -2.20
N ALA A 130 6.75 -13.85 -2.84
CA ALA A 130 8.18 -13.98 -3.03
C ALA A 130 8.94 -14.04 -1.69
N GLN A 131 8.61 -13.18 -0.72
CA GLN A 131 9.25 -13.18 0.60
C GLN A 131 8.91 -14.43 1.42
N ILE A 132 7.67 -14.94 1.35
CA ILE A 132 7.31 -16.23 1.97
C ILE A 132 8.19 -17.35 1.42
N LYS A 133 8.35 -17.42 0.10
CA LYS A 133 9.15 -18.46 -0.55
C LYS A 133 10.62 -18.45 -0.15
N ILE A 134 11.17 -17.27 0.14
CA ILE A 134 12.54 -17.13 0.68
C ILE A 134 12.61 -17.62 2.13
N LEU A 135 11.63 -17.24 2.95
CA LEU A 135 11.63 -17.55 4.39
C LEU A 135 11.25 -19.00 4.70
N ARG A 136 10.29 -19.53 3.95
CA ARG A 136 9.69 -20.85 4.12
C ARG A 136 9.33 -21.42 2.73
N PRO A 137 10.30 -21.97 1.99
CA PRO A 137 10.10 -22.54 0.65
C PRO A 137 9.16 -23.75 0.65
N ASP A 138 8.98 -24.37 1.80
CA ASP A 138 8.07 -25.48 2.06
C ASP A 138 6.59 -25.07 2.12
N LEU A 139 6.28 -23.79 2.28
CA LEU A 139 4.90 -23.31 2.33
C LEU A 139 4.34 -23.00 0.93
N ASN A 140 3.04 -23.20 0.79
CA ASN A 140 2.30 -22.87 -0.41
C ASN A 140 1.59 -21.50 -0.31
N THR A 141 1.32 -20.86 -1.42
CA THR A 141 0.56 -19.60 -1.43
C THR A 141 -0.59 -19.67 -2.43
N ILE A 142 -1.76 -19.17 -2.03
CA ILE A 142 -2.91 -19.03 -2.93
C ILE A 142 -3.37 -17.57 -3.00
N SER A 143 -3.96 -17.20 -4.14
CA SER A 143 -4.53 -15.87 -4.33
C SER A 143 -5.86 -15.74 -3.61
N VAL A 144 -6.02 -14.68 -2.80
CA VAL A 144 -7.26 -14.43 -2.03
C VAL A 144 -7.82 -13.06 -2.38
N ARG A 145 -9.08 -13.01 -2.80
CA ARG A 145 -9.82 -11.80 -3.15
C ARG A 145 -10.91 -11.49 -2.13
N GLY A 146 -11.40 -10.24 -2.21
CA GLY A 146 -12.40 -9.69 -1.31
C GLY A 146 -11.82 -8.66 -0.35
N ASN A 147 -12.70 -7.99 0.41
CA ASN A 147 -12.30 -7.11 1.49
C ASN A 147 -11.72 -7.91 2.68
N ILE A 148 -11.24 -7.24 3.71
CA ILE A 148 -10.59 -7.91 4.86
C ILE A 148 -11.52 -8.89 5.55
N ALA A 149 -12.77 -8.51 5.82
CA ALA A 149 -13.76 -9.37 6.46
C ALA A 149 -14.04 -10.63 5.63
N THR A 150 -14.18 -10.49 4.30
CA THR A 150 -14.36 -11.63 3.39
C THR A 150 -13.15 -12.57 3.42
N ARG A 151 -11.92 -12.02 3.46
CA ARG A 151 -10.69 -12.84 3.53
C ARG A 151 -10.55 -13.56 4.87
N ILE A 152 -10.90 -12.91 5.97
CA ILE A 152 -10.93 -13.53 7.31
C ILE A 152 -11.98 -14.64 7.34
N LYS A 153 -13.18 -14.42 6.76
CA LYS A 153 -14.19 -15.47 6.64
C LYS A 153 -13.65 -16.69 5.89
N LYS A 154 -12.96 -16.49 4.75
CA LYS A 154 -12.33 -17.58 3.99
C LYS A 154 -11.27 -18.35 4.81
N LEU A 155 -10.52 -17.68 5.71
CA LEU A 155 -9.63 -18.33 6.66
C LEU A 155 -10.44 -19.21 7.64
N HIS A 156 -11.53 -18.70 8.20
CA HIS A 156 -12.42 -19.48 9.08
C HIS A 156 -13.06 -20.69 8.37
N ASP A 157 -13.39 -20.54 7.10
CA ASP A 157 -13.98 -21.59 6.26
C ASP A 157 -12.93 -22.63 5.76
N ASN A 158 -11.69 -22.61 6.25
CA ASN A 158 -10.59 -23.51 5.91
C ASN A 158 -10.17 -23.51 4.43
N HIS A 159 -10.30 -22.39 3.72
CA HIS A 159 -9.77 -22.29 2.36
C HIS A 159 -8.23 -22.24 2.33
N PHE A 160 -7.59 -21.91 3.45
CA PHE A 160 -6.14 -21.85 3.67
C PHE A 160 -5.82 -21.82 5.17
N ASP A 161 -4.56 -22.08 5.54
CA ASP A 161 -4.12 -22.23 6.94
C ASP A 161 -3.73 -20.89 7.58
N GLY A 162 -3.29 -19.94 6.77
CA GLY A 162 -2.90 -18.61 7.22
C GLY A 162 -3.28 -17.52 6.22
N LEU A 163 -3.50 -16.30 6.70
CA LEU A 163 -3.83 -15.13 5.88
C LEU A 163 -2.89 -13.98 6.20
N ILE A 164 -2.18 -13.44 5.20
CA ILE A 164 -1.33 -12.26 5.40
C ILE A 164 -2.06 -10.99 4.99
N ILE A 165 -2.14 -10.05 5.93
CA ILE A 165 -2.72 -8.72 5.73
C ILE A 165 -1.79 -7.63 6.28
N ALA A 166 -2.03 -6.37 5.93
CA ALA A 166 -1.32 -5.24 6.53
C ALA A 166 -1.87 -4.96 7.93
N LYS A 167 -1.00 -4.78 8.92
CA LYS A 167 -1.39 -4.47 10.30
C LYS A 167 -2.25 -3.21 10.40
N ALA A 168 -1.86 -2.14 9.71
CA ALA A 168 -2.63 -0.89 9.63
C ALA A 168 -4.11 -1.08 9.25
N ALA A 169 -4.43 -2.11 8.47
CA ALA A 169 -5.81 -2.36 8.07
C ALA A 169 -6.64 -3.00 9.19
N MET A 170 -6.02 -3.84 10.03
CA MET A 170 -6.68 -4.36 11.23
C MET A 170 -6.90 -3.26 12.26
N GLU A 171 -5.88 -2.43 12.51
CA GLU A 171 -5.94 -1.32 13.45
C GLU A 171 -7.04 -0.33 13.07
N ARG A 172 -7.10 0.08 11.80
CA ARG A 172 -8.11 1.04 11.30
C ARG A 172 -9.54 0.50 11.36
N LEU A 173 -9.71 -0.79 11.21
CA LEU A 173 -11.04 -1.42 11.30
C LEU A 173 -11.35 -1.88 12.74
N ASN A 174 -10.47 -1.62 13.70
CA ASN A 174 -10.59 -2.10 15.08
C ASN A 174 -10.89 -3.60 15.15
N LEU A 175 -10.23 -4.38 14.27
CA LEU A 175 -10.38 -5.83 14.23
C LEU A 175 -9.33 -6.48 15.10
N SER A 176 -9.75 -7.40 15.95
CA SER A 176 -8.89 -8.32 16.69
C SER A 176 -8.94 -9.71 16.08
N PHE A 177 -7.85 -10.43 16.17
CA PHE A 177 -7.77 -11.84 15.80
C PHE A 177 -6.91 -12.56 16.85
N GLU A 178 -7.38 -13.67 17.36
CA GLU A 178 -6.78 -14.36 18.52
C GLU A 178 -5.32 -14.74 18.27
N ASN A 179 -5.04 -15.26 17.08
CA ASN A 179 -3.72 -15.77 16.75
C ASN A 179 -3.10 -14.96 15.61
N THR A 180 -2.23 -14.03 15.97
CA THR A 180 -1.50 -13.18 15.05
C THR A 180 0.00 -13.36 15.19
N TYR A 181 0.71 -13.37 14.06
CA TYR A 181 2.17 -13.26 14.02
C TYR A 181 2.54 -12.00 13.24
N GLU A 182 3.17 -11.05 13.89
CA GLU A 182 3.66 -9.86 13.23
C GLU A 182 5.05 -10.12 12.67
N PHE A 183 5.21 -9.94 11.36
CA PHE A 183 6.52 -10.04 10.72
C PHE A 183 7.38 -8.84 11.08
N SER A 184 8.63 -9.09 11.47
CA SER A 184 9.64 -8.04 11.52
C SER A 184 9.92 -7.52 10.11
N TYR A 185 10.47 -6.30 10.00
CA TYR A 185 10.82 -5.72 8.70
C TYR A 185 11.97 -6.47 8.01
N GLN A 186 12.80 -7.18 8.75
CA GLN A 186 13.84 -8.08 8.22
C GLN A 186 13.21 -9.31 7.57
N GLU A 187 12.16 -9.88 8.18
CA GLU A 187 11.44 -11.04 7.64
C GLU A 187 10.60 -10.64 6.43
N MET A 188 9.78 -9.60 6.56
CA MET A 188 8.86 -9.18 5.49
C MET A 188 8.87 -7.65 5.33
N LEU A 189 9.71 -7.18 4.40
CA LEU A 189 9.78 -5.77 4.07
C LEU A 189 8.47 -5.31 3.41
N PRO A 190 7.85 -4.18 3.87
CA PRO A 190 6.55 -3.73 3.41
C PRO A 190 6.53 -3.26 1.95
N ALA A 191 5.32 -3.09 1.40
CA ALA A 191 5.13 -2.40 0.13
C ALA A 191 5.43 -0.91 0.29
N ALA A 192 5.87 -0.27 -0.79
CA ALA A 192 5.99 1.18 -0.83
C ALA A 192 4.70 1.84 -0.35
N SER A 193 4.83 2.81 0.54
CA SER A 193 3.74 3.59 1.14
C SER A 193 2.73 2.76 1.95
N GLN A 194 3.04 1.55 2.36
CA GLN A 194 2.17 0.79 3.26
C GLN A 194 2.04 1.52 4.61
N GLY A 195 0.82 1.68 5.09
CA GLY A 195 0.48 2.42 6.31
C GLY A 195 0.03 3.86 6.06
N PHE A 196 0.34 4.47 4.93
CA PHE A 196 -0.09 5.83 4.61
C PHE A 196 -1.51 5.91 4.03
N ILE A 197 -2.22 6.98 4.39
CA ILE A 197 -3.41 7.48 3.72
C ILE A 197 -2.97 8.67 2.88
N GLY A 198 -3.41 8.75 1.63
CA GLY A 198 -3.12 9.87 0.73
C GLY A 198 -4.38 10.50 0.15
N ILE A 199 -4.33 11.80 -0.07
CA ILE A 199 -5.34 12.56 -0.81
C ILE A 199 -4.81 12.82 -2.22
N GLU A 200 -5.60 12.47 -3.21
CA GLU A 200 -5.37 12.76 -4.62
C GLU A 200 -6.37 13.82 -5.10
N CYS A 201 -5.92 14.74 -5.94
CA CYS A 201 -6.78 15.70 -6.63
C CYS A 201 -6.26 16.00 -8.04
N ILE A 202 -7.04 16.81 -8.79
CA ILE A 202 -6.61 17.38 -10.08
C ILE A 202 -5.46 18.35 -9.84
N SER A 203 -4.35 18.19 -10.57
CA SER A 203 -3.10 18.94 -10.40
C SER A 203 -3.22 20.44 -10.68
N SER A 204 -4.24 20.87 -11.43
CA SER A 204 -4.53 22.26 -11.74
C SER A 204 -5.33 23.01 -10.64
N ASN A 205 -5.94 22.30 -9.68
CA ASN A 205 -6.75 22.92 -8.62
C ASN A 205 -5.87 23.50 -7.50
N LYS A 206 -5.25 24.66 -7.78
CA LYS A 206 -4.26 25.29 -6.89
C LYS A 206 -4.81 25.68 -5.53
N ASP A 207 -6.04 26.18 -5.47
CA ASP A 207 -6.67 26.64 -4.22
C ASP A 207 -6.95 25.47 -3.28
N LEU A 208 -7.49 24.37 -3.82
CA LEU A 208 -7.73 23.16 -3.05
C LEU A 208 -6.41 22.54 -2.57
N ILE A 209 -5.39 22.51 -3.44
CA ILE A 209 -4.05 22.00 -3.08
C ILE A 209 -3.50 22.81 -1.90
N LYS A 210 -3.48 24.14 -1.99
CA LYS A 210 -2.95 25.01 -0.93
C LYS A 210 -3.70 24.82 0.38
N MET A 211 -5.02 24.67 0.33
CA MET A 211 -5.83 24.46 1.53
C MET A 211 -5.52 23.11 2.19
N LEU A 212 -5.43 22.04 1.43
CA LEU A 212 -5.25 20.69 1.97
C LEU A 212 -3.79 20.34 2.27
N ASP A 213 -2.83 21.10 1.74
CA ASP A 213 -1.41 20.96 2.08
C ASP A 213 -1.16 21.19 3.58
N SER A 214 -1.96 22.06 4.19
CA SER A 214 -1.86 22.38 5.64
C SER A 214 -2.19 21.20 6.58
N ILE A 215 -2.91 20.18 6.10
CA ILE A 215 -3.18 18.94 6.87
C ILE A 215 -2.23 17.81 6.53
N SER A 216 -1.27 18.03 5.62
CA SER A 216 -0.26 17.06 5.25
C SER A 216 0.87 17.03 6.28
N SER A 217 1.37 15.84 6.57
CA SER A 217 2.65 15.69 7.25
C SER A 217 3.78 15.81 6.23
N GLU A 218 4.52 16.92 6.24
CA GLU A 218 5.64 17.17 5.33
C GLU A 218 6.67 16.03 5.38
N LYS A 219 7.06 15.60 6.58
CA LYS A 219 7.98 14.46 6.76
C LYS A 219 7.47 13.19 6.11
N ASN A 220 6.21 12.84 6.35
CA ASN A 220 5.61 11.62 5.80
C ASN A 220 5.41 11.73 4.29
N MET A 221 5.15 12.93 3.76
CA MET A 221 5.10 13.17 2.31
C MET A 221 6.45 12.84 1.66
N VAL A 222 7.55 13.35 2.23
CA VAL A 222 8.91 13.08 1.74
C VAL A 222 9.21 11.58 1.74
N LEU A 223 8.90 10.86 2.82
CA LEU A 223 9.12 9.41 2.90
C LEU A 223 8.25 8.64 1.90
N ALA A 224 6.98 9.02 1.77
CA ALA A 224 6.06 8.38 0.85
C ALA A 224 6.48 8.59 -0.62
N GLU A 225 6.91 9.80 -0.99
CA GLU A 225 7.43 10.12 -2.32
C GLU A 225 8.72 9.36 -2.62
N ALA A 226 9.63 9.27 -1.66
CA ALA A 226 10.87 8.51 -1.77
C ALA A 226 10.60 7.02 -2.09
N GLU A 227 9.72 6.38 -1.32
CA GLU A 227 9.35 4.97 -1.55
C GLU A 227 8.66 4.78 -2.91
N ARG A 228 7.75 5.66 -3.30
CA ARG A 228 7.05 5.63 -4.59
C ARG A 228 8.02 5.87 -5.76
N SER A 229 8.96 6.82 -5.60
CA SER A 229 9.99 7.12 -6.60
C SER A 229 10.86 5.90 -6.90
N PHE A 230 11.28 5.14 -5.88
CA PHE A 230 12.02 3.89 -6.07
C PHE A 230 11.26 2.90 -6.96
N VAL A 231 9.98 2.63 -6.64
CA VAL A 231 9.14 1.72 -7.41
C VAL A 231 8.95 2.23 -8.86
N ALA A 232 8.74 3.55 -9.04
CA ALA A 232 8.57 4.16 -10.36
C ALA A 232 9.82 4.02 -11.23
N GLN A 233 11.01 4.18 -10.65
CA GLN A 233 12.30 4.07 -11.38
C GLN A 233 12.59 2.63 -11.83
N LEU A 234 12.15 1.63 -11.06
CA LEU A 234 12.23 0.22 -11.47
C LEU A 234 11.12 -0.17 -12.46
N ASN A 235 10.29 0.76 -12.94
CA ASN A 235 9.09 0.49 -13.75
C ASN A 235 8.13 -0.51 -13.08
N GLY A 236 8.16 -0.56 -11.75
CA GLY A 236 7.33 -1.43 -10.94
C GLY A 236 5.89 -0.95 -10.78
N SER A 237 5.06 -1.81 -10.23
CA SER A 237 3.66 -1.56 -9.90
C SER A 237 3.27 -2.28 -8.61
N CYS A 238 2.02 -2.14 -8.17
CA CYS A 238 1.47 -2.91 -7.05
C CYS A 238 1.45 -4.45 -7.32
N LEU A 239 1.68 -4.87 -8.57
CA LEU A 239 1.80 -6.27 -8.98
C LEU A 239 3.26 -6.72 -9.12
N SER A 240 4.21 -5.88 -8.82
CA SER A 240 5.64 -6.24 -8.84
C SER A 240 6.10 -6.70 -7.46
N PRO A 241 6.99 -7.68 -7.37
CA PRO A 241 7.55 -8.15 -6.11
C PRO A 241 8.66 -7.19 -5.62
N ILE A 242 8.29 -5.93 -5.38
CA ILE A 242 9.15 -4.87 -4.86
C ILE A 242 8.72 -4.53 -3.44
N ALA A 243 9.69 -4.33 -2.57
CA ALA A 243 9.50 -3.83 -1.22
C ALA A 243 10.46 -2.68 -0.96
N ILE A 244 9.97 -1.66 -0.28
CA ILE A 244 10.81 -0.56 0.21
C ILE A 244 10.18 0.04 1.45
N TYR A 245 11.01 0.39 2.41
CA TYR A 245 10.61 1.03 3.64
C TYR A 245 11.61 2.08 4.07
N CYS A 246 11.17 3.34 4.07
CA CYS A 246 11.89 4.46 4.65
C CYS A 246 11.43 4.61 6.10
N ARG A 247 12.27 4.17 7.05
CA ARG A 247 11.99 4.19 8.49
C ARG A 247 12.72 5.35 9.14
N GLU A 248 11.96 6.22 9.78
CA GLU A 248 12.54 7.30 10.58
C GLU A 248 13.18 6.72 11.83
N GLU A 249 14.41 7.04 12.05
CA GLU A 249 15.21 6.82 13.26
C GLU A 249 15.46 8.18 13.90
N SER A 250 16.00 8.21 15.13
CA SER A 250 16.14 9.46 15.91
C SER A 250 16.87 10.59 15.16
N SER A 251 17.84 10.29 14.31
CA SER A 251 18.71 11.29 13.63
C SER A 251 18.84 11.09 12.12
N HIS A 252 18.24 10.02 11.57
CA HIS A 252 18.40 9.66 10.16
C HIS A 252 17.19 8.86 9.67
N VAL A 253 17.16 8.57 8.38
CA VAL A 253 16.20 7.68 7.76
C VAL A 253 16.91 6.41 7.33
N LEU A 254 16.54 5.26 7.89
CA LEU A 254 16.97 3.96 7.40
C LEU A 254 16.09 3.55 6.22
N VAL A 255 16.70 3.36 5.06
CA VAL A 255 16.03 2.90 3.85
C VAL A 255 16.40 1.46 3.56
N SER A 256 15.43 0.56 3.62
CA SER A 256 15.59 -0.85 3.25
C SER A 256 14.82 -1.11 1.95
N ALA A 257 15.45 -1.70 0.94
CA ALA A 257 14.83 -1.99 -0.35
C ALA A 257 15.09 -3.42 -0.81
N LYS A 258 14.06 -4.05 -1.41
CA LYS A 258 14.15 -5.38 -2.04
C LYS A 258 13.50 -5.37 -3.42
N ALA A 259 14.14 -6.01 -4.38
CA ALA A 259 13.53 -6.46 -5.63
C ALA A 259 13.67 -7.99 -5.70
N LEU A 260 12.59 -8.69 -6.01
CA LEU A 260 12.54 -10.14 -5.97
C LEU A 260 12.02 -10.69 -7.31
N SER A 261 12.36 -11.95 -7.61
CA SER A 261 11.68 -12.69 -8.66
C SER A 261 10.26 -13.10 -8.21
N GLN A 262 9.37 -13.38 -9.16
CA GLN A 262 7.98 -13.74 -8.86
C GLN A 262 7.85 -15.01 -8.00
N ASN A 263 8.77 -15.95 -8.18
CA ASN A 263 8.84 -17.22 -7.43
C ASN A 263 9.72 -17.14 -6.18
N GLY A 264 10.39 -16.00 -5.93
CA GLY A 264 11.21 -15.79 -4.73
C GLY A 264 12.56 -16.52 -4.71
N ASP A 265 13.05 -17.07 -5.85
CA ASP A 265 14.35 -17.75 -5.91
C ASP A 265 15.54 -16.79 -5.96
N LYS A 266 15.29 -15.53 -6.38
CA LYS A 266 16.31 -14.49 -6.47
C LYS A 266 15.83 -13.22 -5.85
N GLN A 267 16.78 -12.48 -5.23
CA GLN A 267 16.51 -11.15 -4.68
C GLN A 267 17.75 -10.24 -4.79
N ILE A 268 17.48 -8.96 -4.90
CA ILE A 268 18.43 -7.88 -4.66
C ILE A 268 17.95 -7.16 -3.41
N PHE A 269 18.82 -7.03 -2.41
CA PHE A 269 18.55 -6.33 -1.16
C PHE A 269 19.65 -5.32 -0.86
N LYS A 270 19.25 -4.16 -0.36
CA LYS A 270 20.19 -3.17 0.18
C LYS A 270 19.53 -2.32 1.25
N GLU A 271 20.32 -1.95 2.24
CA GLU A 271 20.01 -0.91 3.21
C GLU A 271 20.98 0.25 3.05
N ILE A 272 20.48 1.46 3.23
CA ILE A 272 21.27 2.68 3.27
C ILE A 272 20.76 3.59 4.39
N ILE A 273 21.64 4.42 4.92
CA ILE A 273 21.32 5.50 5.83
C ILE A 273 21.18 6.78 5.00
N SER A 274 20.11 7.54 5.22
CA SER A 274 19.81 8.78 4.53
C SER A 274 19.31 9.85 5.51
N SER A 275 18.96 11.01 5.01
CA SER A 275 18.33 12.10 5.74
C SER A 275 17.12 12.63 4.97
N HIS A 276 16.21 13.36 5.62
CA HIS A 276 15.10 14.00 4.91
C HIS A 276 15.57 14.93 3.77
N ALA A 277 16.74 15.54 3.92
CA ALA A 277 17.30 16.45 2.91
C ALA A 277 17.86 15.72 1.69
N SER A 278 18.50 14.55 1.88
CA SER A 278 19.19 13.80 0.83
C SER A 278 18.39 12.64 0.24
N ILE A 279 17.31 12.22 0.90
CA ILE A 279 16.62 10.96 0.60
C ILE A 279 16.22 10.82 -0.88
N ASN A 280 15.79 11.91 -1.52
CA ASN A 280 15.38 11.86 -2.92
C ASN A 280 16.56 11.57 -3.88
N GLU A 281 17.76 12.03 -3.55
CA GLU A 281 18.97 11.75 -4.32
C GLU A 281 19.47 10.33 -4.01
N ASP A 282 19.48 9.95 -2.76
CA ASP A 282 19.89 8.63 -2.30
C ASP A 282 18.99 7.53 -2.90
N ILE A 283 17.68 7.74 -2.97
CA ILE A 283 16.73 6.84 -3.63
C ILE A 283 17.01 6.72 -5.12
N ARG A 284 17.33 7.85 -5.81
CA ARG A 284 17.70 7.80 -7.24
C ARG A 284 18.96 6.97 -7.45
N SER A 285 19.96 7.14 -6.59
CA SER A 285 21.21 6.39 -6.63
C SER A 285 20.98 4.91 -6.34
N LEU A 286 20.16 4.59 -5.33
CA LEU A 286 19.78 3.23 -4.96
C LEU A 286 19.04 2.53 -6.11
N ALA A 287 18.09 3.20 -6.74
CA ALA A 287 17.34 2.64 -7.86
C ALA A 287 18.25 2.36 -9.08
N LYS A 288 19.19 3.26 -9.40
CA LYS A 288 20.20 3.04 -10.45
C LYS A 288 21.04 1.80 -10.16
N GLU A 289 21.49 1.62 -8.91
CA GLU A 289 22.24 0.44 -8.48
C GLU A 289 21.42 -0.84 -8.64
N PHE A 290 20.14 -0.82 -8.26
CA PHE A 290 19.24 -1.97 -8.45
C PHE A 290 19.06 -2.31 -9.92
N ILE A 291 18.87 -1.32 -10.79
CA ILE A 291 18.76 -1.50 -12.25
C ILE A 291 20.04 -2.08 -12.81
N SER A 292 21.22 -1.58 -12.40
CA SER A 292 22.52 -2.11 -12.85
C SER A 292 22.74 -3.59 -12.48
N LYS A 293 22.07 -4.04 -11.40
CA LYS A 293 22.02 -5.45 -10.97
C LYS A 293 20.89 -6.25 -11.61
N GLY A 294 20.14 -5.65 -12.54
CA GLY A 294 19.06 -6.31 -13.29
C GLY A 294 17.73 -6.39 -12.56
N ALA A 295 17.46 -5.51 -11.59
CA ALA A 295 16.20 -5.51 -10.83
C ALA A 295 14.96 -5.33 -11.70
N ASP A 296 15.04 -4.51 -12.76
CA ASP A 296 13.98 -4.26 -13.72
C ASP A 296 13.52 -5.52 -14.47
N LYS A 297 14.46 -6.44 -14.75
CA LYS A 297 14.18 -7.75 -15.35
C LYS A 297 13.76 -8.77 -14.29
N LEU A 298 14.40 -8.73 -13.12
CA LEU A 298 14.14 -9.65 -12.02
C LEU A 298 12.68 -9.61 -11.56
N ILE A 299 12.08 -8.44 -11.44
CA ILE A 299 10.68 -8.28 -10.98
C ILE A 299 9.65 -8.80 -11.99
N LEU A 300 10.06 -9.16 -13.20
CA LEU A 300 9.22 -9.72 -14.26
C LEU A 300 9.39 -11.24 -14.41
N SER A 301 10.46 -11.83 -13.82
CA SER A 301 10.82 -13.24 -13.91
C SER A 301 10.12 -14.14 -12.88
#